data_7b9c951d08dabbef98209acf84be4a48
#
_entry.id   7b9c951d08dabbef98209acf84be4a48
#
_cell.length_a   1.000
_cell.length_b   1.000
_cell.length_c   1.000
_cell.angle_alpha   90.00
_cell.angle_beta   90.00
_cell.angle_gamma   90.00
#
_symmetry.space_group_name_H-M   'P 1'
#
loop_
_entity.id
_entity.type
_entity.pdbx_description
1 polymer ?
#
loop_
_entity_poly.entity_id
_entity_poly.type
_entity_poly.pdbx_seq_one_letter_code
_entity_poly.pdbx_strand_id
1 'polypeptide(L)'
;DVQPNVDIIIGPGTEIIAGEGKIITAGGFDSHIHFICPQQIEEALMSGVTTMLGGGTGPATGTFATTCTPGPWHIHQMLKAAESFPMNLGFQGKGNASLPGPLDEQIEAGAYG
;
A
#
# COMPACT_ATOMS: atom_id res chain seq x y z
N ASP A 1 10.14 31.16 -7.93
CA ASP A 1 10.43 31.95 -6.72
C ASP A 1 10.37 31.06 -5.49
N VAL A 2 11.42 31.12 -4.69
CA VAL A 2 11.46 30.39 -3.42
C VAL A 2 10.67 31.20 -2.39
N GLN A 3 9.77 30.52 -1.66
CA GLN A 3 9.01 31.17 -0.61
C GLN A 3 9.91 31.57 0.57
N PRO A 4 9.57 32.63 1.33
CA PRO A 4 10.29 32.98 2.55
C PRO A 4 10.37 31.78 3.51
N ASN A 5 11.55 31.55 4.08
CA ASN A 5 11.87 30.42 4.97
C ASN A 5 11.89 29.01 4.33
N VAL A 6 11.96 28.94 3.00
CA VAL A 6 12.23 27.70 2.27
C VAL A 6 13.65 27.78 1.73
N ASP A 7 14.50 26.88 2.18
CA ASP A 7 15.93 26.81 1.83
C ASP A 7 16.30 25.52 1.07
N ILE A 8 15.32 24.92 0.40
CA ILE A 8 15.52 23.71 -0.39
C ILE A 8 16.31 24.08 -1.65
N ILE A 9 17.48 23.48 -1.80
CA ILE A 9 18.36 23.71 -2.96
C ILE A 9 17.84 22.89 -4.14
N ILE A 10 17.54 23.57 -5.25
CA ILE A 10 17.21 22.93 -6.52
C ILE A 10 18.52 22.57 -7.22
N GLY A 11 18.72 21.31 -7.50
CA GLY A 11 19.93 20.77 -8.12
C GLY A 11 19.62 19.76 -9.23
N PRO A 12 20.65 19.11 -9.80
CA PRO A 12 20.48 18.18 -10.93
C PRO A 12 19.60 16.96 -10.63
N GLY A 13 19.44 16.60 -9.34
CA GLY A 13 18.59 15.50 -8.92
C GLY A 13 17.19 15.93 -8.49
N THR A 14 16.82 17.18 -8.66
CA THR A 14 15.51 17.71 -8.26
C THR A 14 14.51 17.55 -9.39
N GLU A 15 13.43 16.81 -9.13
CA GLU A 15 12.29 16.73 -10.03
C GLU A 15 11.36 17.92 -9.80
N ILE A 16 10.89 18.53 -10.88
CA ILE A 16 9.99 19.68 -10.84
C ILE A 16 8.63 19.27 -11.37
N ILE A 17 7.59 19.49 -10.56
CA ILE A 17 6.21 19.22 -10.93
C ILE A 17 5.46 20.54 -11.03
N ALA A 18 4.86 20.81 -12.20
CA ALA A 18 4.08 22.03 -12.45
C ALA A 18 2.76 21.98 -11.65
N GLY A 19 2.55 23.00 -10.81
CA GLY A 19 1.38 23.05 -9.93
C GLY A 19 0.52 24.30 -10.11
N GLU A 20 0.68 25.05 -11.21
CA GLU A 20 -0.05 26.30 -11.46
C GLU A 20 -1.55 26.04 -11.50
N GLY A 21 -2.29 26.80 -10.70
CA GLY A 21 -3.75 26.70 -10.61
C GLY A 21 -4.26 25.46 -9.86
N LYS A 22 -3.35 24.75 -9.16
CA LYS A 22 -3.69 23.55 -8.41
C LYS A 22 -3.38 23.70 -6.92
N ILE A 23 -4.10 22.96 -6.11
CA ILE A 23 -3.80 22.80 -4.68
C ILE A 23 -3.16 21.44 -4.48
N ILE A 24 -2.00 21.41 -3.85
CA ILE A 24 -1.29 20.18 -3.52
C ILE A 24 -1.68 19.76 -2.10
N THR A 25 -2.15 18.53 -1.96
CA THR A 25 -2.46 17.91 -0.67
C THR A 25 -1.68 16.60 -0.54
N ALA A 26 -1.57 16.11 0.69
CA ALA A 26 -1.13 14.73 0.90
C ALA A 26 -2.10 13.76 0.21
N GLY A 27 -1.60 12.68 -0.34
CA GLY A 27 -2.43 11.59 -0.84
C GLY A 27 -3.21 10.91 0.28
N GLY A 28 -4.39 10.39 -0.06
CA GLY A 28 -5.22 9.64 0.88
C GLY A 28 -4.50 8.36 1.36
N PHE A 29 -4.70 8.02 2.61
CA PHE A 29 -4.18 6.82 3.24
C PHE A 29 -5.35 6.00 3.76
N ASP A 30 -5.56 4.81 3.20
CA ASP A 30 -6.60 3.89 3.66
C ASP A 30 -5.95 2.69 4.36
N SER A 31 -6.22 2.53 5.65
CA SER A 31 -5.64 1.49 6.51
C SER A 31 -6.58 0.31 6.75
N HIS A 32 -7.69 0.22 6.05
CA HIS A 32 -8.66 -0.87 6.22
C HIS A 32 -9.17 -1.40 4.89
N ILE A 33 -8.29 -2.10 4.17
CA ILE A 33 -8.58 -2.62 2.83
C ILE A 33 -8.84 -4.13 2.85
N HIS A 34 -9.86 -4.54 2.12
CA HIS A 34 -10.09 -5.91 1.70
C HIS A 34 -9.65 -6.03 0.24
N PHE A 35 -8.46 -6.60 0.01
CA PHE A 35 -7.93 -6.77 -1.34
C PHE A 35 -8.65 -7.91 -2.07
N ILE A 36 -9.69 -7.57 -2.82
CA ILE A 36 -10.55 -8.50 -3.53
C ILE A 36 -10.23 -8.49 -5.03
N CYS A 37 -10.21 -7.32 -5.65
CA CYS A 37 -9.97 -7.20 -7.08
C CYS A 37 -9.02 -6.03 -7.40
N PRO A 38 -8.18 -6.15 -8.45
CA PRO A 38 -7.19 -5.13 -8.78
C PRO A 38 -7.81 -3.79 -9.19
N GLN A 39 -9.03 -3.77 -9.71
CA GLN A 39 -9.73 -2.55 -10.11
C GLN A 39 -9.92 -1.57 -8.94
N GLN A 40 -10.04 -2.05 -7.71
CA GLN A 40 -10.17 -1.17 -6.55
C GLN A 40 -8.93 -0.28 -6.34
N ILE A 41 -7.74 -0.73 -6.76
CA ILE A 41 -6.50 0.03 -6.66
C ILE A 41 -6.52 1.21 -7.64
N GLU A 42 -6.96 0.98 -8.88
CA GLU A 42 -7.09 2.02 -9.89
C GLU A 42 -8.13 3.07 -9.47
N GLU A 43 -9.30 2.64 -9.00
CA GLU A 43 -10.34 3.53 -8.49
C GLU A 43 -9.87 4.36 -7.29
N ALA A 44 -9.14 3.76 -6.36
CA ALA A 44 -8.56 4.45 -5.22
C ALA A 44 -7.57 5.53 -5.67
N LEU A 45 -6.66 5.18 -6.58
CA LEU A 45 -5.66 6.11 -7.11
C LEU A 45 -6.33 7.28 -7.85
N MET A 46 -7.33 7.01 -8.67
CA MET A 46 -8.13 8.04 -9.36
C MET A 46 -8.88 8.96 -8.39
N SER A 47 -9.17 8.47 -7.19
CA SER A 47 -9.82 9.24 -6.11
C SER A 47 -8.82 9.97 -5.21
N GLY A 48 -7.51 9.88 -5.48
CA GLY A 48 -6.47 10.57 -4.72
C GLY A 48 -5.93 9.78 -3.52
N VAL A 49 -6.26 8.50 -3.39
CA VAL A 49 -5.64 7.60 -2.41
C VAL A 49 -4.30 7.12 -2.97
N THR A 50 -3.24 7.24 -2.19
CA THR A 50 -1.87 6.86 -2.60
C THR A 50 -1.27 5.74 -1.78
N THR A 51 -1.93 5.36 -0.69
CA THR A 51 -1.50 4.27 0.19
C THR A 51 -2.70 3.44 0.65
N MET A 52 -2.61 2.14 0.47
CA MET A 52 -3.62 1.19 0.91
C MET A 52 -2.97 0.09 1.75
N LEU A 53 -3.44 -0.06 2.99
CA LEU A 53 -3.01 -1.11 3.89
C LEU A 53 -4.19 -2.03 4.25
N GLY A 54 -3.95 -3.31 4.27
CA GLY A 54 -4.99 -4.28 4.60
C GLY A 54 -4.57 -5.68 4.24
N GLY A 55 -5.52 -6.51 3.90
CA GLY A 55 -5.25 -7.89 3.56
C GLY A 55 -6.31 -8.50 2.66
N GLY A 56 -6.24 -9.78 2.51
CA GLY A 56 -7.04 -10.56 1.59
C GLY A 56 -6.14 -11.37 0.67
N THR A 57 -6.75 -12.17 -0.17
CA THR A 57 -6.05 -13.09 -1.07
C THR A 57 -6.45 -12.89 -2.55
N GLY A 58 -7.09 -11.76 -2.83
CA GLY A 58 -7.52 -11.40 -4.16
C GLY A 58 -8.75 -12.21 -4.65
N PRO A 59 -9.10 -12.09 -5.94
CA PRO A 59 -10.31 -12.70 -6.49
C PRO A 59 -10.25 -14.23 -6.59
N ALA A 60 -9.05 -14.83 -6.60
CA ALA A 60 -8.87 -16.28 -6.73
C ALA A 60 -9.52 -17.09 -5.61
N THR A 61 -9.62 -16.51 -4.43
CA THR A 61 -10.23 -17.12 -3.25
C THR A 61 -11.43 -16.33 -2.70
N GLY A 62 -11.95 -15.41 -3.44
CA GLY A 62 -13.01 -14.41 -3.23
C GLY A 62 -13.79 -14.41 -1.91
N THR A 63 -14.16 -15.59 -1.42
CA THR A 63 -14.88 -15.79 -0.15
C THR A 63 -14.00 -15.60 1.11
N PHE A 64 -12.70 -15.56 0.94
CA PHE A 64 -11.73 -15.32 2.02
C PHE A 64 -11.23 -13.87 2.05
N ALA A 65 -11.96 -12.97 1.38
CA ALA A 65 -11.67 -11.56 1.41
C ALA A 65 -11.78 -11.01 2.84
N THR A 66 -10.65 -10.85 3.48
CA THR A 66 -10.50 -10.33 4.84
C THR A 66 -9.52 -9.17 4.84
N THR A 67 -9.34 -8.53 5.97
CA THR A 67 -8.31 -7.50 6.16
C THR A 67 -6.94 -8.10 6.49
N CYS A 68 -6.77 -9.41 6.42
CA CYS A 68 -5.48 -10.08 6.61
C CYS A 68 -5.14 -11.02 5.44
N THR A 69 -3.86 -11.18 5.22
CA THR A 69 -3.27 -12.11 4.24
C THR A 69 -2.53 -13.20 5.01
N PRO A 70 -3.11 -14.39 5.19
CA PRO A 70 -2.62 -15.36 6.15
C PRO A 70 -1.44 -16.17 5.61
N GLY A 71 -0.33 -16.10 6.31
CA GLY A 71 0.85 -16.95 6.09
C GLY A 71 1.77 -16.50 4.97
N PRO A 72 3.03 -16.96 5.00
CA PRO A 72 4.09 -16.50 4.11
C PRO A 72 3.77 -16.66 2.62
N TRP A 73 3.18 -17.79 2.25
CA TRP A 73 2.86 -18.06 0.84
C TRP A 73 1.90 -17.02 0.25
N HIS A 74 0.80 -16.70 0.96
CA HIS A 74 -0.17 -15.71 0.49
C HIS A 74 0.43 -14.31 0.47
N ILE A 75 1.24 -13.95 1.47
CA ILE A 75 1.93 -12.67 1.52
C ILE A 75 2.84 -12.51 0.29
N HIS A 76 3.64 -13.52 -0.01
CA HIS A 76 4.50 -13.50 -1.20
C HIS A 76 3.71 -13.38 -2.51
N GLN A 77 2.56 -14.07 -2.63
CA GLN A 77 1.71 -13.95 -3.82
C GLN A 77 1.10 -12.55 -3.96
N MET A 78 0.65 -11.96 -2.85
CA MET A 78 0.09 -10.61 -2.86
C MET A 78 1.16 -9.55 -3.15
N LEU A 79 2.36 -9.69 -2.61
CA LEU A 79 3.49 -8.81 -2.93
C LEU A 79 3.84 -8.85 -4.42
N LYS A 80 3.91 -10.04 -5.02
CA LYS A 80 4.12 -10.20 -6.47
C LYS A 80 2.98 -9.58 -7.30
N ALA A 81 1.74 -9.78 -6.88
CA ALA A 81 0.59 -9.20 -7.57
C ALA A 81 0.58 -7.67 -7.49
N ALA A 82 1.10 -7.11 -6.39
CA ALA A 82 1.16 -5.68 -6.14
C ALA A 82 2.24 -4.94 -6.94
N GLU A 83 3.27 -5.64 -7.40
CA GLU A 83 4.47 -5.05 -7.99
C GLU A 83 4.21 -4.14 -9.20
N SER A 84 3.14 -4.42 -9.95
CA SER A 84 2.79 -3.66 -11.15
C SER A 84 1.97 -2.40 -10.90
N PHE A 85 1.49 -2.18 -9.69
CA PHE A 85 0.62 -1.05 -9.38
C PHE A 85 1.40 0.16 -8.87
N PRO A 86 1.15 1.37 -9.40
CA PRO A 86 1.78 2.61 -8.95
C PRO A 86 1.11 3.14 -7.67
N MET A 87 1.04 2.33 -6.64
CA MET A 87 0.40 2.58 -5.35
C MET A 87 1.28 2.04 -4.23
N ASN A 88 1.30 2.71 -3.09
CA ASN A 88 1.90 2.13 -1.89
C ASN A 88 0.94 1.08 -1.32
N LEU A 89 1.32 -0.17 -1.36
CA LEU A 89 0.50 -1.29 -0.91
C LEU A 89 1.19 -2.03 0.24
N GLY A 90 0.45 -2.29 1.31
CA GLY A 90 0.94 -3.10 2.42
C GLY A 90 -0.07 -4.19 2.80
N PHE A 91 0.46 -5.39 3.08
CA PHE A 91 -0.35 -6.56 3.41
C PHE A 91 -0.19 -6.92 4.87
N GLN A 92 -1.32 -7.05 5.56
CA GLN A 92 -1.39 -7.40 6.96
C GLN A 92 -1.43 -8.91 7.12
N GLY A 93 -0.60 -9.44 8.01
CA GLY A 93 -0.62 -10.84 8.39
C GLY A 93 -1.84 -11.19 9.25
N LYS A 94 -2.05 -12.46 9.47
CA LYS A 94 -3.09 -12.95 10.38
C LYS A 94 -2.56 -13.04 11.80
N GLY A 95 -3.03 -12.15 12.69
CA GLY A 95 -2.57 -12.06 14.08
C GLY A 95 -3.09 -13.16 15.01
N ASN A 96 -4.09 -13.95 14.58
CA ASN A 96 -4.64 -15.05 15.37
C ASN A 96 -3.84 -16.34 15.14
N ALA A 97 -2.83 -16.56 15.97
CA ALA A 97 -2.00 -17.75 15.97
C ALA A 97 -1.87 -18.33 17.38
N SER A 98 -1.72 -19.66 17.49
CA SER A 98 -1.58 -20.35 18.77
C SER A 98 -0.18 -20.24 19.37
N LEU A 99 0.81 -19.95 18.55
CA LEU A 99 2.22 -19.83 18.92
C LEU A 99 2.83 -18.59 18.27
N PRO A 100 3.91 -18.01 18.83
CA PRO A 100 4.59 -16.84 18.25
C PRO A 100 5.19 -17.09 16.86
N GLY A 101 5.79 -18.25 16.63
CA GLY A 101 6.50 -18.56 15.39
C GLY A 101 5.75 -18.21 14.10
N PRO A 102 4.47 -18.59 13.92
CA PRO A 102 3.68 -18.18 12.74
C PRO A 102 3.49 -16.68 12.57
N LEU A 103 3.62 -15.88 13.62
CA LEU A 103 3.58 -14.42 13.51
C LEU A 103 4.91 -13.89 12.97
N ASP A 104 6.01 -14.41 13.51
CA ASP A 104 7.36 -14.03 13.05
C ASP A 104 7.54 -14.37 11.56
N GLU A 105 7.12 -15.56 11.14
CA GLU A 105 7.16 -16.01 9.75
C GLU A 105 6.42 -15.07 8.80
N GLN A 106 5.31 -14.48 9.21
CA GLN A 106 4.54 -13.54 8.40
C GLN A 106 5.26 -12.19 8.26
N ILE A 107 5.87 -11.71 9.33
CA ILE A 107 6.67 -10.48 9.30
C ILE A 107 7.91 -10.68 8.42
N GLU A 108 8.60 -11.81 8.56
CA GLU A 108 9.75 -12.17 7.72
C GLU A 108 9.37 -12.28 6.24
N ALA A 109 8.14 -12.72 5.94
CA ALA A 109 7.61 -12.79 4.58
C ALA A 109 7.24 -11.42 3.98
N GLY A 110 7.26 -10.34 4.76
CA GLY A 110 7.01 -8.98 4.31
C GLY A 110 5.63 -8.42 4.68
N ALA A 111 4.93 -9.01 5.65
CA ALA A 111 3.76 -8.35 6.21
C ALA A 111 4.18 -7.05 6.92
N TYR A 112 3.35 -6.01 6.80
CA TYR A 112 3.64 -4.76 7.51
C TYR A 112 3.19 -4.78 8.99
N GLY A 113 2.37 -5.74 9.36
CA GLY A 113 1.85 -5.95 10.72
C GLY A 113 0.97 -7.18 10.82
#